data_b63767e1e019faca1b78d8e5ed6a3d22
#
_entry.id   b63767e1e019faca1b78d8e5ed6a3d22
#
_cell.length_a   1.000
_cell.length_b   1.000
_cell.length_c   1.000
_cell.angle_alpha   90.00
_cell.angle_beta   90.00
_cell.angle_gamma   90.00
#
_symmetry.space_group_name_H-M   'P 1'
#
loop_
_entity.id
_entity.type
_entity.pdbx_description
1 polymer ?
#
loop_
_entity_poly.entity_id
_entity_poly.type
_entity_poly.pdbx_seq_one_letter_code
_entity_poly.pdbx_strand_id
1 'polypeptide(L)'
;MSKIKIYLYPNARPHVHDTEAAPHYYNTVPMSEEGIKKHCEIVSAEEADFFYMGQLTNSQATANLQPNNFEHWEGNEGRHICDYEGEGGQEQGAGGIPLPQWLHNSIITINGPLKTYSHIKNLFVRPTFSHLLVDIAKNRHDIFPFPTEKGIGFRGYLNCGVRLLMGNAIYNSNDFNHDVVMNRSWSGPSEVGSQTQRDYIDGLIRNPISLCPRGSGIDSVRLIDTCFYRRVPVLISDYDYFMVGEDHYDTSFCFRICHPYMTEDFFVSELKKIYNLSLDELRERAELARKYFEEVIRVYFDDPTLYFLNWLRNGRH
;
A
#
# COMPACT_ATOMS: atom_id res chain seq x y z
N MET A 1 -6.68 28.58 3.52
CA MET A 1 -7.13 28.08 2.22
C MET A 1 -8.62 27.84 2.27
N SER A 2 -9.37 28.15 1.19
CA SER A 2 -10.80 27.82 1.12
C SER A 2 -10.99 26.28 1.19
N LYS A 3 -12.06 25.84 1.84
CA LYS A 3 -12.44 24.43 1.83
C LYS A 3 -12.80 24.00 0.40
N ILE A 4 -12.53 22.75 0.05
CA ILE A 4 -12.99 22.14 -1.18
C ILE A 4 -14.48 21.86 -1.03
N LYS A 5 -15.27 22.23 -2.03
CA LYS A 5 -16.71 22.02 -2.07
C LYS A 5 -17.02 20.63 -2.65
N ILE A 6 -17.74 19.82 -1.88
CA ILE A 6 -18.04 18.44 -2.28
C ILE A 6 -19.55 18.19 -2.22
N TYR A 7 -20.07 17.61 -3.30
CA TYR A 7 -21.40 17.00 -3.31
C TYR A 7 -21.29 15.53 -2.89
N LEU A 8 -22.08 15.12 -1.92
CA LEU A 8 -22.19 13.72 -1.49
C LEU A 8 -23.43 13.11 -2.14
N TYR A 9 -23.27 12.05 -2.92
CA TYR A 9 -24.44 11.30 -3.37
C TYR A 9 -25.22 10.73 -2.20
N PRO A 10 -26.56 10.67 -2.25
CA PRO A 10 -27.39 10.22 -1.12
C PRO A 10 -27.06 8.82 -0.60
N ASN A 11 -26.54 7.96 -1.48
CA ASN A 11 -26.13 6.60 -1.15
C ASN A 11 -24.61 6.47 -0.94
N ALA A 12 -23.84 7.55 -1.12
CA ALA A 12 -22.43 7.57 -0.81
C ALA A 12 -22.25 7.48 0.70
N ARG A 13 -21.76 6.36 1.18
CA ARG A 13 -21.34 6.23 2.57
C ARG A 13 -19.86 6.56 2.65
N PRO A 14 -19.49 7.69 3.24
CA PRO A 14 -18.12 7.92 3.63
C PRO A 14 -17.70 6.79 4.56
N HIS A 15 -16.47 6.37 4.46
CA HIS A 15 -15.99 5.30 5.30
C HIS A 15 -16.07 5.72 6.79
N VAL A 16 -16.79 4.96 7.58
CA VAL A 16 -16.77 5.05 9.02
C VAL A 16 -15.67 4.11 9.51
N HIS A 17 -14.69 4.64 10.22
CA HIS A 17 -13.67 3.81 10.86
C HIS A 17 -14.31 2.89 11.90
N ASP A 18 -14.75 1.72 11.49
CA ASP A 18 -15.15 0.67 12.41
C ASP A 18 -13.88 -0.05 12.92
N THR A 19 -13.36 0.52 14.01
CA THR A 19 -12.16 -0.03 14.67
C THR A 19 -12.44 -1.37 15.37
N GLU A 20 -13.71 -1.74 15.56
CA GLU A 20 -14.09 -3.00 16.20
C GLU A 20 -14.23 -4.14 15.20
N ALA A 21 -14.73 -3.89 13.98
CA ALA A 21 -15.00 -4.93 12.99
C ALA A 21 -13.78 -5.40 12.22
N ALA A 22 -12.75 -4.56 12.08
CA ALA A 22 -11.52 -4.91 11.36
C ALA A 22 -10.27 -4.36 12.05
N PRO A 23 -9.90 -4.88 13.24
CA PRO A 23 -8.73 -4.40 13.98
C PRO A 23 -7.40 -4.67 13.28
N HIS A 24 -7.41 -5.39 12.14
CA HIS A 24 -6.20 -5.84 11.44
C HIS A 24 -5.75 -4.93 10.30
N TYR A 25 -6.62 -4.07 9.79
CA TYR A 25 -6.31 -3.15 8.70
C TYR A 25 -6.80 -1.76 9.06
N TYR A 26 -5.86 -0.85 9.29
CA TYR A 26 -6.22 0.54 9.41
C TYR A 26 -6.74 1.03 8.07
N ASN A 27 -7.96 1.48 8.10
CA ASN A 27 -8.60 1.98 6.91
C ASN A 27 -8.02 3.33 6.54
N THR A 28 -7.29 3.33 5.46
CA THR A 28 -6.56 4.48 4.93
C THR A 28 -7.34 5.20 3.85
N VAL A 29 -8.68 5.11 3.90
CA VAL A 29 -9.53 5.78 2.93
C VAL A 29 -9.41 7.30 3.13
N PRO A 30 -8.99 8.06 2.11
CA PRO A 30 -8.78 9.49 2.25
C PRO A 30 -10.07 10.27 2.50
N MET A 31 -11.20 9.79 2.00
CA MET A 31 -12.50 10.45 2.14
C MET A 31 -13.34 9.88 3.28
N SER A 32 -12.77 9.84 4.49
CA SER A 32 -13.52 9.45 5.69
C SER A 32 -14.55 10.52 6.08
N GLU A 33 -15.59 10.11 6.81
CA GLU A 33 -16.62 11.04 7.28
C GLU A 33 -16.04 12.18 8.14
N GLU A 34 -15.10 11.86 9.02
CA GLU A 34 -14.41 12.85 9.86
C GLU A 34 -13.55 13.78 9.02
N GLY A 35 -12.77 13.25 8.07
CA GLY A 35 -11.94 14.02 7.17
C GLY A 35 -12.75 14.97 6.29
N ILE A 36 -13.88 14.51 5.74
CA ILE A 36 -14.79 15.34 4.95
C ILE A 36 -15.33 16.49 5.81
N LYS A 37 -15.84 16.21 7.00
CA LYS A 37 -16.35 17.25 7.93
C LYS A 37 -15.28 18.27 8.30
N LYS A 38 -14.05 17.83 8.48
CA LYS A 38 -12.93 18.68 8.86
C LYS A 38 -12.44 19.58 7.74
N HIS A 39 -12.28 19.04 6.54
CA HIS A 39 -11.54 19.68 5.44
C HIS A 39 -12.40 20.13 4.26
N CYS A 40 -13.63 19.64 4.12
CA CYS A 40 -14.51 19.94 3.02
C CYS A 40 -15.72 20.77 3.45
N GLU A 41 -16.37 21.38 2.47
CA GLU A 41 -17.69 22.00 2.57
C GLU A 41 -18.67 21.14 1.75
N ILE A 42 -19.72 20.63 2.41
CA ILE A 42 -20.76 19.87 1.71
C ILE A 42 -21.76 20.86 1.14
N VAL A 43 -21.97 20.80 -0.18
CA VAL A 43 -22.75 21.75 -0.94
C VAL A 43 -23.73 21.03 -1.87
N SER A 44 -24.59 21.82 -2.56
CA SER A 44 -25.41 21.32 -3.66
C SER A 44 -24.56 20.91 -4.87
N ALA A 45 -25.13 20.14 -5.79
CA ALA A 45 -24.39 19.67 -6.96
C ALA A 45 -23.90 20.82 -7.87
N GLU A 46 -24.68 21.92 -7.94
CA GLU A 46 -24.36 23.11 -8.76
C GLU A 46 -23.15 23.88 -8.21
N GLU A 47 -22.92 23.81 -6.90
CA GLU A 47 -21.83 24.52 -6.23
C GLU A 47 -20.58 23.66 -6.02
N ALA A 48 -20.66 22.37 -6.28
CA ALA A 48 -19.59 21.42 -5.97
C ALA A 48 -18.37 21.56 -6.88
N ASP A 49 -17.19 21.48 -6.30
CA ASP A 49 -15.93 21.28 -7.03
C ASP A 49 -15.78 19.82 -7.45
N PHE A 50 -16.20 18.89 -6.58
CA PHE A 50 -16.12 17.44 -6.78
C PHE A 50 -17.36 16.71 -6.29
N PHE A 51 -17.59 15.51 -6.84
CA PHE A 51 -18.69 14.62 -6.52
C PHE A 51 -18.15 13.34 -5.85
N TYR A 52 -18.50 13.09 -4.60
CA TYR A 52 -18.05 11.89 -3.90
C TYR A 52 -19.06 10.75 -4.05
N MET A 53 -18.61 9.67 -4.70
CA MET A 53 -19.43 8.49 -5.00
C MET A 53 -19.49 7.49 -3.86
N GLY A 54 -18.63 7.67 -2.86
CA GLY A 54 -18.47 6.72 -1.75
C GLY A 54 -17.48 5.60 -2.07
N GLN A 55 -17.53 4.59 -1.22
CA GLN A 55 -16.69 3.42 -1.31
C GLN A 55 -17.33 2.40 -2.27
N LEU A 56 -16.61 2.05 -3.33
CA LEU A 56 -17.02 0.99 -4.25
C LEU A 56 -16.26 -0.29 -3.89
N THR A 57 -16.98 -1.26 -3.35
CA THR A 57 -16.41 -2.55 -2.95
C THR A 57 -16.43 -3.57 -4.08
N ASN A 58 -15.60 -4.61 -3.99
CA ASN A 58 -15.59 -5.77 -4.88
C ASN A 58 -16.86 -6.65 -4.80
N SER A 59 -17.95 -6.14 -4.23
CA SER A 59 -19.20 -6.88 -4.12
C SER A 59 -19.97 -6.92 -5.45
N GLN A 60 -20.82 -7.94 -5.61
CA GLN A 60 -21.73 -8.02 -6.76
C GLN A 60 -22.62 -6.77 -6.90
N ALA A 61 -22.93 -6.08 -5.80
CA ALA A 61 -23.67 -4.83 -5.82
C ALA A 61 -22.92 -3.71 -6.56
N THR A 62 -21.58 -3.65 -6.40
CA THR A 62 -20.74 -2.66 -7.07
C THR A 62 -20.47 -3.03 -8.53
N ALA A 63 -20.39 -4.32 -8.85
CA ALA A 63 -20.20 -4.80 -10.21
C ALA A 63 -21.36 -4.39 -11.16
N ASN A 64 -22.52 -4.10 -10.60
CA ASN A 64 -23.71 -3.66 -11.35
C ASN A 64 -23.84 -2.13 -11.45
N LEU A 65 -22.97 -1.36 -10.79
CA LEU A 65 -22.99 0.09 -10.88
C LEU A 65 -22.55 0.54 -12.28
N GLN A 66 -23.28 1.48 -12.81
CA GLN A 66 -23.06 2.08 -14.12
C GLN A 66 -23.11 3.61 -13.98
N PRO A 67 -22.57 4.37 -14.94
CA PRO A 67 -22.62 5.83 -14.92
C PRO A 67 -24.00 6.42 -14.65
N ASN A 68 -25.04 5.81 -15.23
CA ASN A 68 -26.44 6.25 -15.06
C ASN A 68 -27.03 6.08 -13.66
N ASN A 69 -26.31 5.44 -12.75
CA ASN A 69 -26.66 5.41 -11.33
C ASN A 69 -26.29 6.72 -10.61
N PHE A 70 -25.54 7.60 -11.26
CA PHE A 70 -25.05 8.86 -10.71
C PHE A 70 -25.63 10.04 -11.51
N GLU A 71 -26.61 10.73 -10.95
CA GLU A 71 -27.40 11.77 -11.62
C GLU A 71 -26.55 12.88 -12.26
N HIS A 72 -25.40 13.20 -11.68
CA HIS A 72 -24.51 14.28 -12.15
C HIS A 72 -23.28 13.76 -12.89
N TRP A 73 -23.31 12.52 -13.39
CA TRP A 73 -22.14 11.91 -14.04
C TRP A 73 -21.77 12.57 -15.36
N GLU A 74 -22.73 12.72 -16.25
CA GLU A 74 -22.51 13.18 -17.62
C GLU A 74 -21.89 14.58 -17.65
N GLY A 75 -20.73 14.71 -18.28
CA GLY A 75 -19.97 15.95 -18.37
C GLY A 75 -19.16 16.30 -17.12
N ASN A 76 -19.20 15.48 -16.06
CA ASN A 76 -18.47 15.69 -14.82
C ASN A 76 -17.58 14.48 -14.44
N GLU A 77 -17.33 13.56 -15.35
CA GLU A 77 -16.63 12.30 -15.09
C GLU A 77 -15.31 12.51 -14.32
N GLY A 78 -14.51 13.50 -14.75
CA GLY A 78 -13.23 13.84 -14.14
C GLY A 78 -13.31 14.54 -12.78
N ARG A 79 -14.52 14.85 -12.30
CA ARG A 79 -14.77 15.46 -10.98
C ARG A 79 -15.31 14.47 -9.96
N HIS A 80 -15.59 13.24 -10.38
CA HIS A 80 -16.07 12.18 -9.48
C HIS A 80 -14.91 11.54 -8.74
N ILE A 81 -15.06 11.42 -7.42
CA ILE A 81 -14.11 10.75 -6.50
C ILE A 81 -14.73 9.44 -6.07
N CYS A 82 -13.98 8.37 -6.24
CA CYS A 82 -14.35 7.01 -5.88
C CYS A 82 -13.26 6.37 -5.02
N ASP A 83 -13.62 5.88 -3.84
CA ASP A 83 -12.75 5.01 -3.06
C ASP A 83 -12.95 3.56 -3.50
N TYR A 84 -12.02 3.03 -4.30
CA TYR A 84 -12.14 1.67 -4.81
C TYR A 84 -11.48 0.67 -3.85
N GLU A 85 -12.29 -0.23 -3.30
CA GLU A 85 -11.84 -1.35 -2.46
C GLU A 85 -11.56 -2.62 -3.28
N GLY A 86 -10.94 -2.48 -4.41
CA GLY A 86 -10.41 -3.63 -5.14
C GLY A 86 -8.94 -3.80 -4.75
N GLU A 87 -8.54 -5.01 -4.45
CA GLU A 87 -7.12 -5.32 -4.38
C GLU A 87 -6.52 -5.18 -5.77
N GLY A 88 -6.09 -3.95 -6.09
CA GLY A 88 -5.24 -3.63 -7.23
C GLY A 88 -5.76 -3.93 -8.64
N GLY A 89 -7.07 -4.11 -8.84
CA GLY A 89 -7.63 -4.34 -10.18
C GLY A 89 -7.14 -5.63 -10.84
N GLN A 90 -7.02 -6.70 -10.07
CA GLN A 90 -6.41 -7.95 -10.52
C GLN A 90 -7.14 -8.58 -11.70
N GLU A 91 -6.42 -8.75 -12.79
CA GLU A 91 -6.75 -9.71 -13.81
C GLU A 91 -6.41 -11.12 -13.29
N GLN A 92 -7.41 -11.97 -13.14
CA GLN A 92 -7.37 -13.42 -12.95
C GLN A 92 -6.28 -13.98 -12.01
N GLY A 93 -6.67 -14.43 -10.85
CA GLY A 93 -5.90 -15.36 -10.01
C GLY A 93 -5.71 -14.95 -8.55
N ALA A 94 -5.94 -13.71 -8.18
CA ALA A 94 -5.88 -13.24 -6.80
C ALA A 94 -7.20 -12.62 -6.30
N GLY A 95 -8.31 -12.93 -6.95
CA GLY A 95 -9.67 -12.64 -6.43
C GLY A 95 -10.18 -11.20 -6.61
N GLY A 96 -9.44 -10.32 -7.26
CA GLY A 96 -9.85 -8.94 -7.49
C GLY A 96 -10.74 -8.79 -8.74
N ILE A 97 -11.66 -7.84 -8.73
CA ILE A 97 -12.45 -7.44 -9.89
C ILE A 97 -11.67 -6.31 -10.61
N PRO A 98 -11.48 -6.39 -11.94
CA PRO A 98 -10.84 -5.32 -12.68
C PRO A 98 -11.58 -4.00 -12.47
N LEU A 99 -10.80 -2.91 -12.43
CA LEU A 99 -11.37 -1.58 -12.35
C LEU A 99 -12.29 -1.32 -13.55
N PRO A 100 -13.58 -1.00 -13.35
CA PRO A 100 -14.50 -0.78 -14.45
C PRO A 100 -14.03 0.33 -15.39
N GLN A 101 -14.07 0.10 -16.70
CA GLN A 101 -13.58 1.05 -17.69
C GLN A 101 -14.25 2.44 -17.60
N TRP A 102 -15.51 2.49 -17.21
CA TRP A 102 -16.24 3.76 -17.07
C TRP A 102 -15.67 4.65 -15.95
N LEU A 103 -14.97 4.08 -14.96
CA LEU A 103 -14.28 4.84 -13.90
C LEU A 103 -12.94 5.44 -14.34
N HIS A 104 -12.37 5.05 -15.48
CA HIS A 104 -11.03 5.47 -15.87
C HIS A 104 -10.86 7.00 -16.03
N ASN A 105 -11.94 7.73 -16.22
CA ASN A 105 -11.92 9.19 -16.27
C ASN A 105 -12.12 9.86 -14.90
N SER A 106 -12.47 9.09 -13.88
CA SER A 106 -12.72 9.59 -12.51
C SER A 106 -11.44 9.69 -11.70
N ILE A 107 -11.56 10.30 -10.52
CA ILE A 107 -10.53 10.32 -9.49
C ILE A 107 -10.71 9.05 -8.67
N ILE A 108 -9.75 8.15 -8.73
CA ILE A 108 -9.83 6.84 -8.09
C ILE A 108 -8.79 6.74 -7.00
N THR A 109 -9.22 6.43 -5.78
CA THR A 109 -8.30 6.08 -4.72
C THR A 109 -8.28 4.56 -4.54
N ILE A 110 -7.11 3.96 -4.55
CA ILE A 110 -6.95 2.49 -4.59
C ILE A 110 -5.66 2.05 -3.90
N ASN A 111 -5.65 0.84 -3.33
CA ASN A 111 -4.45 0.25 -2.75
C ASN A 111 -3.65 -0.50 -3.82
N GLY A 112 -2.34 -0.22 -3.93
CA GLY A 112 -1.40 -0.97 -4.75
C GLY A 112 -1.86 -1.24 -6.21
N PRO A 113 -2.26 -0.22 -7.01
CA PRO A 113 -2.74 -0.48 -8.37
C PRO A 113 -1.61 -0.99 -9.27
N LEU A 114 -1.95 -1.90 -10.18
CA LEU A 114 -1.01 -2.39 -11.20
C LEU A 114 -0.51 -1.25 -12.09
N LYS A 115 0.76 -1.31 -12.51
CA LYS A 115 1.32 -0.34 -13.46
C LYS A 115 0.67 -0.39 -14.85
N THR A 116 -0.07 -1.45 -15.16
CA THR A 116 -0.93 -1.51 -16.36
C THR A 116 -2.00 -0.43 -16.37
N TYR A 117 -2.36 0.12 -15.19
CA TYR A 117 -3.27 1.27 -15.06
C TYR A 117 -2.58 2.64 -15.17
N SER A 118 -1.32 2.71 -15.60
CA SER A 118 -0.60 3.98 -15.82
C SER A 118 -1.29 4.95 -16.79
N HIS A 119 -2.21 4.46 -17.60
CA HIS A 119 -3.04 5.29 -18.49
C HIS A 119 -4.14 6.06 -17.76
N ILE A 120 -4.46 5.70 -16.51
CA ILE A 120 -5.47 6.39 -15.68
C ILE A 120 -4.79 7.58 -14.99
N LYS A 121 -5.05 8.78 -15.49
CA LYS A 121 -4.38 10.01 -15.06
C LYS A 121 -4.70 10.43 -13.61
N ASN A 122 -5.86 10.02 -13.09
CA ASN A 122 -6.37 10.47 -11.79
C ASN A 122 -6.38 9.31 -10.77
N LEU A 123 -5.29 8.55 -10.73
CA LEU A 123 -5.12 7.41 -9.85
C LEU A 123 -4.34 7.82 -8.61
N PHE A 124 -4.99 7.80 -7.46
CA PHE A 124 -4.36 8.08 -6.17
C PHE A 124 -4.08 6.76 -5.44
N VAL A 125 -2.80 6.50 -5.17
CA VAL A 125 -2.37 5.26 -4.51
C VAL A 125 -2.45 5.42 -3.00
N ARG A 126 -3.24 4.56 -2.36
CA ARG A 126 -3.36 4.49 -0.90
C ARG A 126 -2.37 3.49 -0.31
N PRO A 127 -1.77 3.77 0.85
CA PRO A 127 -0.99 2.78 1.58
C PRO A 127 -1.87 1.72 2.22
N THR A 128 -1.34 0.50 2.33
CA THR A 128 -1.92 -0.56 3.17
C THR A 128 -1.08 -0.70 4.42
N PHE A 129 -1.65 -0.38 5.57
CA PHE A 129 -0.95 -0.45 6.86
C PHE A 129 -1.21 -1.78 7.58
N SER A 130 -0.18 -2.30 8.24
CA SER A 130 -0.40 -3.22 9.35
C SER A 130 -0.89 -2.45 10.58
N HIS A 131 -1.87 -2.98 11.33
CA HIS A 131 -2.35 -2.33 12.55
C HIS A 131 -1.26 -2.15 13.61
N LEU A 132 -0.21 -2.95 13.56
CA LEU A 132 0.95 -2.87 14.43
C LEU A 132 1.75 -1.58 14.23
N LEU A 133 1.85 -1.14 12.99
CA LEU A 133 2.61 0.05 12.68
C LEU A 133 1.93 1.30 13.18
N VAL A 134 0.62 1.30 13.23
CA VAL A 134 -0.18 2.45 13.63
C VAL A 134 0.14 2.92 15.03
N ASP A 135 0.13 1.99 16.00
CA ASP A 135 0.41 2.33 17.39
C ASP A 135 1.91 2.65 17.60
N ILE A 136 2.78 1.97 16.86
CA ILE A 136 4.22 2.17 16.94
C ILE A 136 4.62 3.50 16.28
N ALA A 137 4.08 3.79 15.09
CA ALA A 137 4.43 5.00 14.34
C ALA A 137 3.91 6.28 15.01
N LYS A 138 2.75 6.24 15.66
CA LYS A 138 2.23 7.38 16.43
C LYS A 138 3.10 7.75 17.62
N ASN A 139 3.72 6.76 18.26
CA ASN A 139 4.32 6.91 19.57
C ASN A 139 5.86 6.80 19.59
N ARG A 140 6.51 6.47 18.47
CA ARG A 140 7.95 6.22 18.44
C ARG A 140 8.67 7.09 17.41
N HIS A 141 9.59 7.88 17.92
CA HIS A 141 10.62 8.57 17.14
C HIS A 141 11.96 7.79 17.16
N ASP A 142 11.93 6.52 17.51
CA ASP A 142 13.13 5.73 17.71
C ASP A 142 13.92 5.59 16.39
N ILE A 143 15.19 5.88 16.47
CA ILE A 143 16.15 5.60 15.39
C ILE A 143 16.69 4.20 15.65
N PHE A 144 16.30 3.24 14.85
CA PHE A 144 16.84 1.89 14.93
C PHE A 144 18.23 1.84 14.28
N PRO A 145 19.24 1.32 14.98
CA PRO A 145 20.57 1.20 14.39
C PRO A 145 20.52 0.30 13.15
N PHE A 146 21.30 0.66 12.15
CA PHE A 146 21.45 -0.20 10.97
C PHE A 146 22.34 -1.39 11.33
N PRO A 147 22.00 -2.62 10.89
CA PRO A 147 22.80 -3.82 11.18
C PRO A 147 24.24 -3.70 10.68
N THR A 148 25.16 -4.33 11.42
CA THR A 148 26.59 -4.37 11.08
C THR A 148 26.98 -5.57 10.21
N GLU A 149 26.08 -6.53 10.05
CA GLU A 149 26.25 -7.73 9.25
C GLU A 149 25.18 -7.82 8.16
N LYS A 150 25.56 -8.42 7.04
CA LYS A 150 24.62 -8.70 5.95
C LYS A 150 23.68 -9.84 6.36
N GLY A 151 22.41 -9.66 6.06
CA GLY A 151 21.38 -10.66 6.27
C GLY A 151 20.09 -10.31 5.54
N ILE A 152 19.29 -11.31 5.28
CA ILE A 152 17.98 -11.20 4.64
C ILE A 152 16.92 -11.64 5.63
N GLY A 153 15.92 -10.81 5.89
CA GLY A 153 14.82 -11.09 6.82
C GLY A 153 13.47 -11.24 6.15
N PHE A 154 12.73 -12.26 6.60
CA PHE A 154 11.29 -12.38 6.33
C PHE A 154 10.64 -13.26 7.40
N ARG A 155 9.50 -12.80 7.94
CA ARG A 155 8.62 -13.64 8.77
C ARG A 155 7.19 -13.43 8.34
N GLY A 156 6.53 -14.49 7.90
CA GLY A 156 5.17 -14.35 7.40
C GLY A 156 4.48 -15.65 7.05
N TYR A 157 3.22 -15.53 6.67
CA TYR A 157 2.36 -16.66 6.31
C TYR A 157 2.54 -17.04 4.84
N LEU A 158 2.57 -18.35 4.60
CA LEU A 158 2.64 -18.94 3.26
C LEU A 158 1.24 -18.96 2.63
N ASN A 159 0.81 -17.86 2.04
CA ASN A 159 -0.54 -17.69 1.49
C ASN A 159 -0.60 -17.55 -0.04
N CYS A 160 0.53 -17.53 -0.72
CA CYS A 160 0.55 -17.41 -2.18
C CYS A 160 1.80 -18.06 -2.80
N GLY A 161 1.74 -18.30 -4.12
CA GLY A 161 2.82 -18.95 -4.88
C GLY A 161 4.14 -18.19 -4.84
N VAL A 162 4.11 -16.85 -4.86
CA VAL A 162 5.32 -16.00 -4.77
C VAL A 162 6.09 -16.25 -3.48
N ARG A 163 5.39 -16.38 -2.34
CA ARG A 163 6.05 -16.68 -1.06
C ARG A 163 6.61 -18.08 -1.00
N LEU A 164 5.91 -19.06 -1.61
CA LEU A 164 6.42 -20.42 -1.70
C LEU A 164 7.70 -20.46 -2.53
N LEU A 165 7.70 -19.85 -3.72
CA LEU A 165 8.86 -19.75 -4.58
C LEU A 165 10.05 -19.09 -3.86
N MET A 166 9.81 -17.93 -3.25
CA MET A 166 10.81 -17.18 -2.48
C MET A 166 11.42 -18.02 -1.35
N GLY A 167 10.56 -18.72 -0.58
CA GLY A 167 11.00 -19.56 0.52
C GLY A 167 11.88 -20.72 0.03
N ASN A 168 11.41 -21.46 -0.99
CA ASN A 168 12.17 -22.55 -1.57
C ASN A 168 13.53 -22.09 -2.11
N ALA A 169 13.54 -20.99 -2.88
CA ALA A 169 14.74 -20.45 -3.46
C ALA A 169 15.80 -20.08 -2.41
N ILE A 170 15.39 -19.48 -1.29
CA ILE A 170 16.31 -19.12 -0.20
C ILE A 170 16.79 -20.34 0.58
N TYR A 171 15.87 -21.27 0.94
CA TYR A 171 16.25 -22.46 1.69
C TYR A 171 17.17 -23.43 0.90
N ASN A 172 17.01 -23.45 -0.43
CA ASN A 172 17.85 -24.27 -1.30
C ASN A 172 19.20 -23.61 -1.67
N SER A 173 19.39 -22.33 -1.32
CA SER A 173 20.59 -21.57 -1.62
C SER A 173 21.48 -21.39 -0.40
N ASN A 174 22.78 -21.65 -0.57
CA ASN A 174 23.81 -21.37 0.43
C ASN A 174 24.44 -19.97 0.27
N ASP A 175 23.88 -19.14 -0.61
CA ASP A 175 24.48 -17.85 -0.99
C ASP A 175 24.16 -16.72 -0.02
N PHE A 176 23.19 -16.94 0.90
CA PHE A 176 22.65 -15.89 1.75
C PHE A 176 22.71 -16.26 3.25
N ASN A 177 23.16 -15.31 4.07
CA ASN A 177 22.80 -15.36 5.49
C ASN A 177 21.36 -14.86 5.61
N HIS A 178 20.47 -15.68 6.19
CA HIS A 178 19.05 -15.35 6.23
C HIS A 178 18.34 -15.73 7.53
N ASP A 179 17.34 -14.92 7.90
CA ASP A 179 16.35 -15.17 8.95
C ASP A 179 14.95 -15.17 8.29
N VAL A 180 14.71 -16.20 7.45
CA VAL A 180 13.45 -16.38 6.74
C VAL A 180 12.63 -17.44 7.45
N VAL A 181 11.42 -17.06 7.90
CA VAL A 181 10.47 -17.95 8.57
C VAL A 181 9.12 -17.92 7.85
N MET A 182 8.72 -19.08 7.34
CA MET A 182 7.47 -19.29 6.63
C MET A 182 6.48 -20.07 7.51
N ASN A 183 5.46 -19.39 7.99
CA ASN A 183 4.43 -20.03 8.81
C ASN A 183 3.37 -20.68 7.92
N ARG A 184 2.91 -21.89 8.31
CA ARG A 184 1.86 -22.62 7.58
C ARG A 184 0.44 -22.16 7.91
N SER A 185 0.25 -21.52 9.05
CA SER A 185 -1.02 -20.93 9.47
C SER A 185 -0.87 -19.42 9.63
N TRP A 186 -1.94 -18.68 9.36
CA TRP A 186 -1.97 -17.28 9.64
C TRP A 186 -2.04 -17.10 11.17
N SER A 187 -0.89 -16.95 11.77
CA SER A 187 -0.78 -16.38 13.10
C SER A 187 -0.56 -14.89 12.91
N GLY A 188 -1.62 -14.17 12.52
CA GLY A 188 -1.54 -12.72 12.43
C GLY A 188 -1.01 -12.19 13.74
N PRO A 189 -0.24 -11.11 13.75
CA PRO A 189 0.16 -10.43 14.97
C PRO A 189 -1.10 -9.77 15.60
N SER A 190 -2.08 -10.61 15.93
CA SER A 190 -3.41 -10.20 16.36
C SER A 190 -3.44 -9.56 17.76
N GLU A 191 -2.35 -9.68 18.50
CA GLU A 191 -2.25 -9.07 19.82
C GLU A 191 -0.99 -8.22 19.90
N VAL A 192 -1.18 -6.94 20.18
CA VAL A 192 -0.09 -6.02 20.50
C VAL A 192 0.70 -6.59 21.68
N GLY A 193 2.03 -6.73 21.50
CA GLY A 193 2.90 -7.30 22.51
C GLY A 193 2.98 -8.83 22.54
N SER A 194 2.34 -9.54 21.58
CA SER A 194 2.50 -11.00 21.44
C SER A 194 3.93 -11.40 21.11
N GLN A 195 4.31 -12.67 21.40
CA GLN A 195 5.62 -13.17 21.02
C GLN A 195 5.83 -13.14 19.50
N THR A 196 4.80 -13.47 18.72
CA THR A 196 4.83 -13.42 17.25
C THR A 196 5.13 -12.00 16.74
N GLN A 197 4.57 -10.98 17.38
CA GLN A 197 4.87 -9.58 17.05
C GLN A 197 6.31 -9.22 17.37
N ARG A 198 6.80 -9.59 18.56
CA ARG A 198 8.20 -9.35 18.95
C ARG A 198 9.16 -10.02 17.97
N ASP A 199 8.93 -11.29 17.65
CA ASP A 199 9.76 -12.03 16.69
C ASP A 199 9.75 -11.41 15.30
N TYR A 200 8.60 -10.88 14.87
CA TYR A 200 8.47 -10.16 13.61
C TYR A 200 9.31 -8.88 13.60
N ILE A 201 9.19 -8.06 14.65
CA ILE A 201 9.95 -6.81 14.80
C ILE A 201 11.45 -7.10 14.92
N ASP A 202 11.83 -8.09 15.72
CA ASP A 202 13.23 -8.49 15.89
C ASP A 202 13.84 -8.98 14.57
N GLY A 203 13.08 -9.72 13.75
CA GLY A 203 13.49 -10.13 12.41
C GLY A 203 13.73 -8.95 11.47
N LEU A 204 12.89 -7.91 11.55
CA LEU A 204 13.10 -6.68 10.80
C LEU A 204 14.34 -5.91 11.28
N ILE A 205 14.54 -5.80 12.60
CA ILE A 205 15.63 -5.01 13.16
C ILE A 205 17.01 -5.66 12.89
N ARG A 206 17.10 -6.99 12.90
CA ARG A 206 18.38 -7.72 12.76
C ARG A 206 18.94 -7.75 11.35
N ASN A 207 18.08 -7.67 10.34
CA ASN A 207 18.49 -7.87 8.96
C ASN A 207 18.46 -6.55 8.16
N PRO A 208 19.53 -6.16 7.46
CA PRO A 208 19.56 -4.95 6.64
C PRO A 208 18.61 -5.01 5.43
N ILE A 209 18.39 -6.21 4.88
CA ILE A 209 17.52 -6.44 3.73
C ILE A 209 16.23 -7.13 4.21
N SER A 210 15.10 -6.52 3.94
CA SER A 210 13.78 -7.07 4.27
C SER A 210 13.04 -7.45 3.00
N LEU A 211 12.67 -8.73 2.90
CA LEU A 211 11.86 -9.22 1.80
C LEU A 211 10.39 -8.83 2.02
N CYS A 212 9.82 -8.20 1.04
CA CYS A 212 8.44 -7.70 1.04
C CYS A 212 7.62 -8.42 -0.06
N PRO A 213 7.44 -9.76 0.02
CA PRO A 213 6.63 -10.47 -0.94
C PRO A 213 5.17 -10.06 -0.81
N ARG A 214 4.47 -9.97 -1.95
CA ARG A 214 3.02 -9.81 -1.93
C ARG A 214 2.34 -10.87 -1.07
N GLY A 215 1.15 -10.54 -0.60
CA GLY A 215 0.28 -11.47 0.09
C GLY A 215 -0.80 -12.03 -0.82
N SER A 216 -2.03 -12.12 -0.30
CA SER A 216 -3.23 -12.38 -1.10
C SER A 216 -3.51 -11.22 -2.06
N GLY A 217 -3.23 -9.98 -1.64
CA GLY A 217 -3.23 -8.80 -2.47
C GLY A 217 -1.93 -8.64 -3.27
N ILE A 218 -1.86 -7.58 -4.09
CA ILE A 218 -0.69 -7.29 -4.93
C ILE A 218 0.42 -6.61 -4.15
N ASP A 219 0.07 -5.80 -3.18
CA ASP A 219 0.99 -5.06 -2.34
C ASP A 219 1.49 -5.87 -1.13
N SER A 220 2.40 -5.28 -0.40
CA SER A 220 2.95 -5.85 0.81
C SER A 220 2.94 -4.82 1.94
N VAL A 221 2.12 -5.06 2.96
CA VAL A 221 2.10 -4.24 4.19
C VAL A 221 3.50 -4.11 4.82
N ARG A 222 4.33 -5.14 4.64
CA ARG A 222 5.72 -5.16 5.15
C ARG A 222 6.60 -4.07 4.56
N LEU A 223 6.29 -3.57 3.35
CA LEU A 223 7.04 -2.47 2.74
C LEU A 223 7.11 -1.27 3.69
N ILE A 224 5.96 -0.86 4.21
CA ILE A 224 5.87 0.30 5.10
C ILE A 224 6.57 0.03 6.43
N ASP A 225 6.36 -1.17 7.00
CA ASP A 225 7.07 -1.58 8.22
C ASP A 225 8.59 -1.52 8.01
N THR A 226 9.07 -2.02 6.86
CA THR A 226 10.49 -2.03 6.50
C THR A 226 11.06 -0.61 6.44
N CYS A 227 10.33 0.31 5.80
CA CYS A 227 10.73 1.72 5.72
C CYS A 227 10.76 2.37 7.12
N PHE A 228 9.77 2.09 7.96
CA PHE A 228 9.73 2.59 9.34
C PHE A 228 10.95 2.14 10.14
N TYR A 229 11.31 0.86 10.07
CA TYR A 229 12.46 0.31 10.79
C TYR A 229 13.81 0.63 10.14
N ARG A 230 13.84 1.45 9.07
CA ARG A 230 15.06 1.84 8.38
C ARG A 230 15.82 0.63 7.86
N ARG A 231 15.15 -0.18 7.04
CA ARG A 231 15.70 -1.34 6.34
C ARG A 231 15.50 -1.20 4.84
N VAL A 232 16.26 -1.96 4.08
CA VAL A 232 16.16 -1.95 2.62
C VAL A 232 15.03 -2.86 2.18
N PRO A 233 13.94 -2.33 1.61
CA PRO A 233 12.85 -3.15 1.12
C PRO A 233 13.17 -3.78 -0.22
N VAL A 234 12.84 -5.07 -0.36
CA VAL A 234 12.84 -5.79 -1.63
C VAL A 234 11.42 -6.26 -1.92
N LEU A 235 10.74 -5.58 -2.83
CA LEU A 235 9.43 -5.99 -3.30
C LEU A 235 9.54 -7.23 -4.17
N ILE A 236 8.69 -8.23 -3.89
CA ILE A 236 8.66 -9.49 -4.62
C ILE A 236 7.23 -9.78 -5.04
N SER A 237 6.97 -9.78 -6.34
CA SER A 237 5.63 -9.94 -6.89
C SER A 237 5.66 -10.54 -8.29
N ASP A 238 4.61 -11.24 -8.66
CA ASP A 238 4.33 -11.61 -10.05
C ASP A 238 3.71 -10.44 -10.85
N TYR A 239 3.43 -9.34 -10.17
CA TYR A 239 2.90 -8.10 -10.78
C TYR A 239 3.77 -6.91 -10.42
N ASP A 240 3.91 -5.94 -11.32
CA ASP A 240 4.45 -4.63 -10.98
C ASP A 240 3.30 -3.67 -10.65
N TYR A 241 3.43 -2.95 -9.52
CA TYR A 241 2.41 -2.06 -9.00
C TYR A 241 3.01 -0.74 -8.50
N PHE A 242 2.16 0.29 -8.41
CA PHE A 242 2.57 1.59 -7.89
C PHE A 242 2.70 1.59 -6.38
N MET A 243 3.77 2.20 -5.89
CA MET A 243 3.92 2.56 -4.49
C MET A 243 3.21 3.90 -4.22
N VAL A 244 2.86 4.13 -2.96
CA VAL A 244 2.30 5.42 -2.53
C VAL A 244 3.29 6.54 -2.84
N GLY A 245 2.80 7.61 -3.50
CA GLY A 245 3.62 8.76 -3.83
C GLY A 245 4.68 8.53 -4.91
N GLU A 246 4.70 7.38 -5.59
CA GLU A 246 5.66 7.08 -6.65
C GLU A 246 5.57 8.06 -7.84
N ASP A 247 4.46 8.76 -7.97
CA ASP A 247 4.23 9.80 -8.98
C ASP A 247 5.02 11.10 -8.72
N HIS A 248 5.45 11.33 -7.47
CA HIS A 248 6.13 12.57 -7.07
C HIS A 248 7.29 12.38 -6.08
N TYR A 249 7.63 11.13 -5.73
CA TYR A 249 8.71 10.79 -4.81
C TYR A 249 9.66 9.74 -5.42
N ASP A 250 10.95 9.92 -5.20
CA ASP A 250 11.95 8.94 -5.65
C ASP A 250 11.86 7.65 -4.82
N THR A 251 11.42 6.57 -5.44
CA THR A 251 11.30 5.24 -4.84
C THR A 251 12.48 4.31 -5.16
N SER A 252 13.59 4.83 -5.68
CA SER A 252 14.80 4.05 -6.06
C SER A 252 15.48 3.34 -4.89
N PHE A 253 15.15 3.69 -3.66
CA PHE A 253 15.59 2.97 -2.45
C PHE A 253 15.04 1.55 -2.36
N CYS A 254 13.90 1.28 -3.00
CA CYS A 254 13.20 0.00 -2.98
C CYS A 254 13.61 -0.84 -4.19
N PHE A 255 14.16 -2.02 -3.94
CA PHE A 255 14.40 -2.98 -5.01
C PHE A 255 13.11 -3.69 -5.39
N ARG A 256 12.97 -4.02 -6.66
CA ARG A 256 11.81 -4.73 -7.22
C ARG A 256 12.25 -5.99 -7.94
N ILE A 257 11.80 -7.13 -7.46
CA ILE A 257 11.90 -8.42 -8.15
C ILE A 257 10.47 -8.78 -8.58
N CYS A 258 10.05 -8.18 -9.69
CA CYS A 258 8.68 -8.30 -10.18
C CYS A 258 8.70 -8.95 -11.57
N HIS A 259 8.15 -10.17 -11.68
CA HIS A 259 8.09 -10.88 -12.93
C HIS A 259 6.92 -11.88 -12.96
N PRO A 260 6.05 -11.87 -14.02
CA PRO A 260 4.87 -12.74 -14.09
C PRO A 260 5.20 -14.23 -14.16
N TYR A 261 6.40 -14.57 -14.63
CA TYR A 261 6.89 -15.96 -14.74
C TYR A 261 8.16 -16.13 -13.91
N MET A 262 8.15 -15.65 -12.66
CA MET A 262 9.29 -15.76 -11.75
C MET A 262 9.65 -17.25 -11.51
N THR A 263 10.93 -17.57 -11.67
CA THR A 263 11.51 -18.86 -11.29
C THR A 263 12.44 -18.71 -10.10
N GLU A 264 12.77 -19.81 -9.41
CA GLU A 264 13.71 -19.77 -8.27
C GLU A 264 15.09 -19.24 -8.71
N ASP A 265 15.62 -19.69 -9.86
CA ASP A 265 16.92 -19.23 -10.40
C ASP A 265 16.91 -17.74 -10.73
N PHE A 266 15.83 -17.24 -11.36
CA PHE A 266 15.67 -15.83 -11.63
C PHE A 266 15.67 -15.02 -10.32
N PHE A 267 14.85 -15.44 -9.35
CA PHE A 267 14.76 -14.79 -8.06
C PHE A 267 16.11 -14.74 -7.34
N VAL A 268 16.83 -15.88 -7.25
CA VAL A 268 18.15 -15.98 -6.64
C VAL A 268 19.15 -15.07 -7.35
N SER A 269 19.14 -15.03 -8.68
CA SER A 269 20.02 -14.17 -9.47
C SER A 269 19.82 -12.68 -9.15
N GLU A 270 18.56 -12.22 -9.12
CA GLU A 270 18.25 -10.83 -8.79
C GLU A 270 18.56 -10.51 -7.32
N LEU A 271 18.23 -11.40 -6.39
CA LEU A 271 18.53 -11.21 -4.98
C LEU A 271 20.04 -11.16 -4.69
N LYS A 272 20.86 -11.94 -5.41
CA LYS A 272 22.32 -11.89 -5.32
C LYS A 272 22.88 -10.51 -5.69
N LYS A 273 22.34 -9.85 -6.70
CA LYS A 273 22.75 -8.48 -7.08
C LYS A 273 22.58 -7.51 -5.91
N ILE A 274 21.44 -7.63 -5.20
CA ILE A 274 21.13 -6.80 -4.03
C ILE A 274 22.02 -7.18 -2.84
N TYR A 275 22.17 -8.47 -2.57
CA TYR A 275 22.97 -8.98 -1.46
C TYR A 275 24.47 -8.64 -1.59
N ASN A 276 24.97 -8.52 -2.81
CA ASN A 276 26.37 -8.18 -3.07
C ASN A 276 26.69 -6.69 -2.88
N LEU A 277 25.70 -5.81 -2.75
CA LEU A 277 25.95 -4.40 -2.40
C LEU A 277 26.71 -4.31 -1.07
N SER A 278 27.52 -3.28 -0.90
CA SER A 278 28.19 -3.01 0.36
C SER A 278 27.20 -2.66 1.47
N LEU A 279 27.58 -2.81 2.73
CA LEU A 279 26.75 -2.38 3.85
C LEU A 279 26.49 -0.86 3.84
N ASP A 280 27.41 -0.07 3.31
CA ASP A 280 27.24 1.38 3.19
C ASP A 280 26.19 1.74 2.14
N GLU A 281 26.21 1.10 0.97
CA GLU A 281 25.16 1.27 -0.05
C GLU A 281 23.78 0.84 0.47
N LEU A 282 23.71 -0.26 1.20
CA LEU A 282 22.47 -0.71 1.84
C LEU A 282 22.01 0.29 2.90
N ARG A 283 22.93 0.87 3.69
CA ARG A 283 22.62 1.89 4.69
C ARG A 283 22.06 3.16 4.06
N GLU A 284 22.68 3.66 3.00
CA GLU A 284 22.18 4.83 2.26
C GLU A 284 20.75 4.62 1.75
N ARG A 285 20.45 3.44 1.21
CA ARG A 285 19.08 3.12 0.76
C ARG A 285 18.11 3.01 1.93
N ALA A 286 18.53 2.47 3.06
CA ALA A 286 17.71 2.40 4.26
C ALA A 286 17.38 3.79 4.83
N GLU A 287 18.31 4.76 4.72
CA GLU A 287 18.03 6.17 5.05
C GLU A 287 16.97 6.77 4.12
N LEU A 288 17.09 6.53 2.82
CA LEU A 288 16.07 6.98 1.86
C LEU A 288 14.71 6.33 2.12
N ALA A 289 14.69 5.04 2.48
CA ALA A 289 13.47 4.34 2.87
C ALA A 289 12.83 4.98 4.13
N ARG A 290 13.63 5.32 5.14
CA ARG A 290 13.15 6.03 6.33
C ARG A 290 12.63 7.42 5.99
N LYS A 291 13.35 8.17 5.15
CA LYS A 291 12.93 9.48 4.68
C LYS A 291 11.59 9.42 3.94
N TYR A 292 11.42 8.44 3.05
CA TYR A 292 10.14 8.18 2.39
C TYR A 292 9.01 7.92 3.41
N PHE A 293 9.29 7.11 4.44
CA PHE A 293 8.31 6.89 5.50
C PHE A 293 7.89 8.21 6.18
N GLU A 294 8.85 9.07 6.54
CA GLU A 294 8.56 10.33 7.24
C GLU A 294 7.85 11.37 6.35
N GLU A 295 8.27 11.49 5.10
CA GLU A 295 7.81 12.55 4.20
C GLU A 295 6.53 12.20 3.42
N VAL A 296 6.28 10.91 3.20
CA VAL A 296 5.12 10.43 2.43
C VAL A 296 4.14 9.68 3.33
N ILE A 297 4.60 8.60 3.94
CA ILE A 297 3.72 7.67 4.64
C ILE A 297 3.17 8.25 5.93
N ARG A 298 4.01 8.88 6.76
CA ARG A 298 3.59 9.50 8.01
C ARG A 298 2.66 10.67 7.75
N VAL A 299 2.97 11.51 6.77
CA VAL A 299 2.13 12.67 6.42
C VAL A 299 0.74 12.22 5.96
N TYR A 300 0.69 11.15 5.14
CA TYR A 300 -0.58 10.53 4.77
C TYR A 300 -1.31 9.98 6.00
N PHE A 301 -0.60 9.29 6.88
CA PHE A 301 -1.15 8.66 8.07
C PHE A 301 -1.73 9.66 9.08
N ASP A 302 -1.05 10.80 9.27
CA ASP A 302 -1.50 11.84 10.21
C ASP A 302 -2.81 12.51 9.77
N ASP A 303 -3.02 12.71 8.47
CA ASP A 303 -4.27 13.24 7.93
C ASP A 303 -4.48 12.79 6.46
N PRO A 304 -5.05 11.60 6.24
CA PRO A 304 -5.25 11.05 4.90
C PRO A 304 -6.08 11.95 3.98
N THR A 305 -7.09 12.61 4.54
CA THR A 305 -7.95 13.51 3.78
C THR A 305 -7.20 14.76 3.34
N LEU A 306 -6.46 15.39 4.24
CA LEU A 306 -5.68 16.59 3.89
C LEU A 306 -4.60 16.27 2.85
N TYR A 307 -3.91 15.13 3.01
CA TYR A 307 -2.91 14.67 2.04
C TYR A 307 -3.52 14.51 0.64
N PHE A 308 -4.65 13.81 0.54
CA PHE A 308 -5.36 13.60 -0.71
C PHE A 308 -5.87 14.91 -1.32
N LEU A 309 -6.45 15.82 -0.53
CA LEU A 309 -6.92 17.11 -1.01
C LEU A 309 -5.77 18.00 -1.51
N ASN A 310 -4.59 17.92 -0.89
CA ASN A 310 -3.40 18.61 -1.39
C ASN A 310 -2.92 18.02 -2.72
N TRP A 311 -2.93 16.68 -2.87
CA TRP A 311 -2.65 16.02 -4.14
C TRP A 311 -3.63 16.47 -5.24
N LEU A 312 -4.94 16.58 -4.94
CA LEU A 312 -5.93 17.10 -5.88
C LEU A 312 -5.65 18.55 -6.33
N ARG A 313 -5.18 19.41 -5.41
CA ARG A 313 -4.91 20.83 -5.66
C ARG A 313 -3.64 21.09 -6.45
N ASN A 314 -2.60 20.32 -6.17
CA ASN A 314 -1.27 20.53 -6.76
C ASN A 314 -1.16 20.04 -8.22
N GLY A 315 -2.23 19.55 -8.72
CA GLY A 315 -2.29 19.00 -10.07
C GLY A 315 -2.08 17.48 -10.03
N ARG A 316 -2.95 16.83 -10.73
CA ARG A 316 -2.93 15.39 -10.97
C ARG A 316 -1.84 15.15 -12.01
N HIS A 317 -0.77 14.49 -11.64
CA HIS A 317 0.35 14.19 -12.54
C HIS A 317 0.14 12.86 -13.27
#